data_2a0975a7910471ac0dbf3350146a7cd5
#
_entry.id   2a0975a7910471ac0dbf3350146a7cd5
#
_cell.length_a   1.000
_cell.length_b   1.000
_cell.length_c   1.000
_cell.angle_alpha   90.00
_cell.angle_beta   90.00
_cell.angle_gamma   90.00
#
_symmetry.space_group_name_H-M   'P 1'
#
loop_
_entity.id
_entity.type
_entity.pdbx_description
1 polymer ?
#
loop_
_entity_poly.entity_id
_entity_poly.type
_entity_poly.pdbx_seq_one_letter_code
_entity_poly.pdbx_strand_id
1 'polypeptide(L)'
;MITAIVFVQAETARIPEVAQAIADLEGVSEVYSTTGRTDLIVMVRVRTHEEIALVVADRLNKVPGIVDTETHIAYRAYSKHDLESAFSLGLD
;
A
#
# COMPACT_ATOMS: atom_id res chain seq x y z
N MET A 1 -5.53 9.85 -8.45
CA MET A 1 -5.33 8.84 -7.39
C MET A 1 -4.13 9.18 -6.55
N ILE A 2 -4.27 9.01 -5.26
CA ILE A 2 -3.18 9.18 -4.32
C ILE A 2 -2.69 7.79 -3.93
N THR A 3 -1.37 7.60 -3.98
CA THR A 3 -0.75 6.32 -3.64
C THR A 3 0.02 6.46 -2.33
N ALA A 4 -0.21 5.52 -1.43
CA ALA A 4 0.59 5.39 -0.22
C ALA A 4 1.23 4.00 -0.21
N ILE A 5 2.43 3.94 0.31
CA ILE A 5 3.18 2.70 0.44
C ILE A 5 3.35 2.47 1.94
N VAL A 6 2.83 1.34 2.43
CA VAL A 6 2.87 1.03 3.85
C VAL A 6 3.80 -0.16 4.08
N PHE A 7 4.81 0.06 4.90
CA PHE A 7 5.73 -0.99 5.32
C PHE A 7 5.19 -1.59 6.60
N VAL A 8 4.96 -2.89 6.59
CA VAL A 8 4.31 -3.59 7.70
C VAL A 8 5.24 -4.63 8.29
N GLN A 9 5.35 -4.60 9.61
CA GLN A 9 5.96 -5.68 10.37
C GLN A 9 4.85 -6.46 11.05
N ALA A 10 4.86 -7.77 10.88
CA ALA A 10 3.84 -8.67 11.41
C ALA A 10 4.47 -9.76 12.25
N GLU A 11 3.66 -10.38 13.10
CA GLU A 11 4.11 -11.56 13.82
C GLU A 11 4.51 -12.63 12.82
N THR A 12 5.71 -13.16 12.96
CA THR A 12 6.31 -14.07 11.99
C THR A 12 5.41 -15.26 11.64
N ALA A 13 4.79 -15.85 12.65
CA ALA A 13 3.93 -17.01 12.45
C ALA A 13 2.59 -16.67 11.78
N ARG A 14 2.28 -15.39 11.63
CA ARG A 14 0.97 -14.93 11.11
C ARG A 14 1.07 -14.13 9.83
N ILE A 15 2.24 -14.10 9.21
CA ILE A 15 2.43 -13.30 8.00
C ILE A 15 1.40 -13.61 6.90
N PRO A 16 1.12 -14.88 6.55
CA PRO A 16 0.13 -15.15 5.51
C PRO A 16 -1.27 -14.67 5.87
N GLU A 17 -1.69 -14.87 7.11
CA GLU A 17 -3.02 -14.44 7.57
C GLU A 17 -3.15 -12.93 7.57
N VAL A 18 -2.11 -12.24 8.04
CA VAL A 18 -2.07 -10.77 8.04
C VAL A 18 -2.10 -10.23 6.61
N ALA A 19 -1.29 -10.80 5.73
CA ALA A 19 -1.24 -10.38 4.33
C ALA A 19 -2.61 -10.51 3.66
N GLN A 20 -3.29 -11.64 3.87
CA GLN A 20 -4.60 -11.85 3.28
C GLN A 20 -5.64 -10.89 3.86
N ALA A 21 -5.62 -10.68 5.16
CA ALA A 21 -6.54 -9.75 5.80
C ALA A 21 -6.36 -8.32 5.29
N ILE A 22 -5.11 -7.90 5.09
CA ILE A 22 -4.82 -6.57 4.52
C ILE A 22 -5.29 -6.49 3.08
N ALA A 23 -5.02 -7.52 2.29
CA ALA A 23 -5.40 -7.53 0.87
C ALA A 23 -6.91 -7.41 0.67
N ASP A 24 -7.69 -7.87 1.63
CA ASP A 24 -9.16 -7.79 1.57
C ASP A 24 -9.72 -6.42 1.97
N LEU A 25 -8.89 -5.51 2.49
CA LEU A 25 -9.37 -4.20 2.90
C LEU A 25 -9.67 -3.31 1.69
N GLU A 26 -10.75 -2.56 1.78
CA GLU A 26 -11.07 -1.55 0.77
C GLU A 26 -10.00 -0.45 0.79
N GLY A 27 -9.53 -0.05 -0.38
CA GLY A 27 -8.47 0.94 -0.53
C GLY A 27 -7.09 0.34 -0.69
N VAL A 28 -6.92 -0.93 -0.36
CA VAL A 28 -5.67 -1.66 -0.60
C VAL A 28 -5.69 -2.22 -2.01
N SER A 29 -4.65 -1.88 -2.77
CA SER A 29 -4.50 -2.33 -4.15
C SER A 29 -3.77 -3.67 -4.22
N GLU A 30 -2.66 -3.78 -3.50
CA GLU A 30 -1.80 -4.96 -3.55
C GLU A 30 -1.04 -5.10 -2.23
N VAL A 31 -0.68 -6.32 -1.91
CA VAL A 31 0.18 -6.63 -0.76
C VAL A 31 1.29 -7.55 -1.23
N TYR A 32 2.51 -7.19 -0.93
CA TYR A 32 3.69 -7.99 -1.26
C TYR A 32 4.35 -8.52 0.00
N SER A 33 4.64 -9.80 0.02
CA SER A 33 5.50 -10.38 1.06
C SER A 33 6.95 -10.19 0.61
N THR A 34 7.79 -9.66 1.48
CA THR A 34 9.14 -9.26 1.10
C THR A 34 10.19 -9.85 2.02
N THR A 35 11.43 -9.85 1.54
CA THR A 35 12.60 -10.19 2.35
C THR A 35 13.12 -8.94 3.05
N GLY A 36 13.96 -9.11 4.05
CA GLY A 36 14.55 -8.00 4.78
C GLY A 36 13.80 -7.67 6.07
N ARG A 37 13.91 -6.43 6.51
CA ARG A 37 13.31 -6.00 7.79
C ARG A 37 11.81 -5.83 7.72
N THR A 38 11.30 -5.49 6.56
CA THR A 38 9.87 -5.32 6.34
C THR A 38 9.27 -6.65 5.91
N ASP A 39 8.21 -7.06 6.57
CA ASP A 39 7.56 -8.33 6.25
C ASP A 39 6.61 -8.20 5.07
N LEU A 40 5.88 -7.10 5.01
CA LEU A 40 4.90 -6.85 3.95
C LEU A 40 5.02 -5.42 3.45
N ILE A 41 4.83 -5.24 2.16
CA ILE A 41 4.67 -3.92 1.56
C ILE A 41 3.27 -3.82 0.99
N VAL A 42 2.52 -2.81 1.42
CA VAL A 42 1.12 -2.63 1.06
C VAL A 42 0.99 -1.39 0.18
N MET A 43 0.36 -1.55 -0.96
CA MET A 43 0.05 -0.44 -1.86
C MET A 43 -1.39 0.00 -1.63
N VAL A 44 -1.55 1.25 -1.22
CA VAL A 44 -2.86 1.86 -0.98
C VAL A 44 -3.08 2.90 -2.08
N ARG A 45 -4.22 2.82 -2.77
CA ARG A 45 -4.59 3.79 -3.80
C ARG A 45 -5.99 4.28 -3.56
N VAL A 46 -6.08 5.58 -3.27
CA VAL A 46 -7.34 6.22 -2.89
C VAL A 46 -7.46 7.58 -3.58
N ARG A 47 -8.60 8.24 -3.41
CA ARG A 47 -8.87 9.51 -4.09
C ARG A 47 -8.43 10.71 -3.27
N THR A 48 -8.47 10.62 -1.96
CA THR A 48 -8.20 11.75 -1.06
C THR A 48 -7.22 11.35 0.04
N HIS A 49 -6.55 12.33 0.63
CA HIS A 49 -5.67 12.10 1.77
C HIS A 49 -6.43 11.59 2.99
N GLU A 50 -7.68 12.01 3.16
CA GLU A 50 -8.51 11.52 4.25
C GLU A 50 -8.76 10.03 4.14
N GLU A 51 -8.92 9.51 2.93
CA GLU A 51 -9.10 8.09 2.71
C GLU A 51 -7.85 7.30 3.08
N ILE A 52 -6.66 7.89 2.94
CA ILE A 52 -5.42 7.23 3.41
C ILE A 52 -5.50 7.00 4.90
N ALA A 53 -5.89 8.00 5.67
CA ALA A 53 -6.02 7.87 7.12
C ALA A 53 -7.06 6.79 7.47
N LEU A 54 -8.17 6.77 6.76
CA LEU A 54 -9.20 5.77 6.96
C LEU A 54 -8.67 4.35 6.73
N VAL A 55 -7.96 4.14 5.61
CA VAL A 55 -7.43 2.82 5.29
C VAL A 55 -6.34 2.40 6.27
N VAL A 56 -5.40 3.29 6.56
CA VAL A 56 -4.24 2.95 7.40
C VAL A 56 -4.63 2.91 8.88
N ALA A 57 -5.20 3.99 9.39
CA ALA A 57 -5.45 4.10 10.83
C ALA A 57 -6.66 3.26 11.29
N ASP A 58 -7.74 3.31 10.53
CA ASP A 58 -8.99 2.68 10.95
C ASP A 58 -9.14 1.24 10.50
N ARG A 59 -8.46 0.84 9.45
CA ARG A 59 -8.60 -0.52 8.91
C ARG A 59 -7.32 -1.32 9.07
N LEU A 60 -6.23 -0.88 8.46
CA LEU A 60 -4.99 -1.66 8.43
C LEU A 60 -4.39 -1.85 9.82
N ASN A 61 -4.29 -0.77 10.59
CA ASN A 61 -3.69 -0.85 11.93
C ASN A 61 -4.50 -1.71 12.91
N LYS A 62 -5.72 -2.05 12.58
CA LYS A 62 -6.56 -2.91 13.42
C LYS A 62 -6.52 -4.38 13.04
N VAL A 63 -5.76 -4.74 12.02
CA VAL A 63 -5.61 -6.14 11.64
C VAL A 63 -4.80 -6.87 12.71
N PRO A 64 -5.31 -7.96 13.27
CA PRO A 64 -4.56 -8.72 14.28
C PRO A 64 -3.26 -9.30 13.69
N GLY A 65 -2.20 -9.23 14.46
CA GLY A 65 -0.89 -9.75 14.05
C GLY A 65 0.05 -8.69 13.51
N ILE A 66 -0.40 -7.47 13.30
CA ILE A 66 0.47 -6.36 12.92
C ILE A 66 1.22 -5.87 14.15
N VAL A 67 2.54 -5.74 14.02
CA VAL A 67 3.43 -5.27 15.08
C VAL A 67 3.70 -3.78 14.91
N ASP A 68 4.02 -3.35 13.69
CA ASP A 68 4.37 -1.97 13.41
C ASP A 68 4.10 -1.64 11.95
N THR A 69 3.82 -0.38 11.67
CA THR A 69 3.59 0.11 10.31
C THR A 69 4.30 1.45 10.11
N GLU A 70 4.74 1.68 8.88
CA GLU A 70 5.31 2.95 8.47
C GLU A 70 4.71 3.32 7.11
N THR A 71 4.08 4.48 7.02
CA THR A 71 3.35 4.90 5.82
C THR A 71 4.10 6.01 5.11
N HIS A 72 4.29 5.85 3.81
CA HIS A 72 4.87 6.86 2.93
C HIS A 72 3.85 7.23 1.86
N ILE A 73 3.63 8.52 1.69
CA ILE A 73 2.77 9.01 0.62
C ILE A 73 3.67 9.31 -0.58
N ALA A 74 3.34 8.74 -1.74
CA ALA A 74 4.11 8.95 -2.94
C ALA A 74 3.77 10.32 -3.56
N TYR A 75 4.79 11.13 -3.84
CA TYR A 75 4.61 12.37 -4.54
C TYR A 75 4.30 12.17 -6.01
N ARG A 76 5.09 11.32 -6.66
CA ARG A 76 5.01 11.10 -8.11
C ARG A 76 5.44 9.68 -8.43
N ALA A 77 4.84 9.15 -9.47
CA ALA A 77 5.29 7.90 -10.07
C ALA A 77 6.09 8.23 -11.34
N TYR A 78 7.22 7.57 -11.48
CA TYR A 78 8.04 7.70 -12.68
C TYR A 78 8.12 6.33 -13.31
N SER A 79 7.66 6.21 -14.55
CA SER A 79 7.80 4.96 -15.29
C SER A 79 7.85 5.26 -16.78
N LYS A 80 8.52 4.41 -17.51
CA LYS A 80 8.58 4.51 -18.95
C LYS A 80 7.20 4.31 -19.57
N HIS A 81 6.43 3.41 -19.00
CA HIS A 81 5.07 3.11 -19.46
C HIS A 81 4.15 4.32 -19.33
N ASP A 82 4.22 5.03 -18.20
CA ASP A 82 3.38 6.21 -17.97
C ASP A 82 3.71 7.32 -18.95
N LEU A 83 5.00 7.54 -19.23
CA LEU A 83 5.42 8.53 -20.20
C LEU A 83 4.93 8.19 -21.60
N GLU A 84 5.07 6.94 -22.01
CA GLU A 84 4.62 6.48 -23.31
C GLU A 84 3.10 6.64 -23.45
N SER A 85 2.35 6.31 -22.42
CA SER A 85 0.90 6.48 -22.40
C SER A 85 0.50 7.93 -22.56
N ALA A 86 1.17 8.84 -21.86
CA ALA A 86 0.90 10.26 -21.94
C ALA A 86 1.15 10.79 -23.36
N PHE A 87 2.25 10.40 -23.98
CA PHE A 87 2.57 10.81 -25.34
C PHE A 87 1.57 10.21 -26.34
N SER A 88 1.21 8.95 -26.16
CA SER A 88 0.25 8.28 -27.05
C SER A 88 -1.11 8.95 -27.03
N LEU A 89 -1.48 9.53 -25.90
CA LEU A 89 -2.74 10.26 -25.76
C LEU A 89 -2.63 11.73 -26.14
N GLY A 90 -1.43 12.20 -26.50
CA GLY A 90 -1.23 13.58 -26.85
C GLY A 90 -1.32 14.55 -25.68
N LEU A 91 -0.98 14.09 -24.50
CA LEU A 91 -1.06 14.87 -23.25
C LEU A 91 0.27 15.49 -22.86
N ASP A 92 1.21 15.46 -23.73
CA ASP A 92 2.56 15.99 -23.54
C ASP A 92 2.63 17.52 -23.53
#